data_853ee581a29d5c80b6f934675ee5166d
#
_entry.id   853ee581a29d5c80b6f934675ee5166d
#
_cell.length_a   1.000
_cell.length_b   1.000
_cell.length_c   1.000
_cell.angle_alpha   90.00
_cell.angle_beta   90.00
_cell.angle_gamma   90.00
#
_symmetry.space_group_name_H-M   'P 1'
#
loop_
_entity.id
_entity.type
_entity.pdbx_description
1 polymer ?
#
loop_
_entity_poly.entity_id
_entity_poly.type
_entity_poly.pdbx_seq_one_letter_code
_entity_poly.pdbx_strand_id
1 'polypeptide(L)' 'MKIKESDTNELLMIANNVTGEYSEKEVRQAKEELYRRGVDDKVI' A
#
# COMPACT_ATOMS: atom_id res chain seq x y z
N MET A 1 -11.58 2.87 4.54
CA MET A 1 -11.03 2.07 3.45
C MET A 1 -10.57 0.71 3.98
N LYS A 2 -10.93 -0.36 3.30
CA LYS A 2 -10.55 -1.70 3.73
C LYS A 2 -9.33 -2.18 2.93
N ILE A 3 -8.17 -1.97 3.50
CA ILE A 3 -6.90 -2.28 2.86
C ILE A 3 -6.85 -3.74 2.36
N LYS A 4 -7.41 -4.67 3.13
CA LYS A 4 -7.38 -6.09 2.77
C LYS A 4 -8.17 -6.43 1.51
N GLU A 5 -9.10 -5.58 1.14
CA GLU A 5 -9.94 -5.78 -0.04
C GLU A 5 -9.44 -5.00 -1.25
N SER A 6 -8.39 -4.21 -1.07
CA SER A 6 -7.84 -3.39 -2.15
C SER A 6 -7.01 -4.23 -3.11
N ASP A 7 -7.02 -3.83 -4.38
CA ASP A 7 -6.17 -4.45 -5.39
C ASP A 7 -4.70 -4.16 -5.10
N THR A 8 -3.81 -5.02 -5.60
CA THR A 8 -2.38 -4.79 -5.47
C THR A 8 -1.97 -3.44 -6.06
N ASN A 9 -2.51 -3.07 -7.21
CA ASN A 9 -2.22 -1.78 -7.82
C ASN A 9 -2.65 -0.63 -6.94
N GLU A 10 -3.83 -0.74 -6.34
CA GLU A 10 -4.33 0.27 -5.43
C GLU A 10 -3.43 0.39 -4.19
N LEU A 11 -3.01 -0.74 -3.65
CA LEU A 11 -2.10 -0.75 -2.51
C LEU A 11 -0.76 -0.11 -2.86
N LEU A 12 -0.26 -0.36 -4.06
CA LEU A 12 0.97 0.27 -4.52
C LEU A 12 0.83 1.79 -4.59
N MET A 13 -0.31 2.26 -5.08
CA MET A 13 -0.58 3.70 -5.13
C MET A 13 -0.60 4.31 -3.73
N ILE A 14 -1.21 3.64 -2.78
CA ILE A 14 -1.26 4.11 -1.40
C ILE A 14 0.13 4.07 -0.78
N ALA A 15 0.86 2.97 -0.96
CA ALA A 15 2.19 2.77 -0.38
C ALA A 15 3.17 3.82 -0.90
N ASN A 16 3.05 4.23 -2.14
CA ASN A 16 3.89 5.25 -2.74
C ASN A 16 3.34 6.66 -2.55
N ASN A 17 2.15 6.76 -1.95
CA ASN A 17 1.49 8.03 -1.69
C ASN A 17 1.44 8.91 -2.95
N VAL A 18 1.00 8.30 -4.05
CA VAL A 18 1.04 8.94 -5.37
C VAL A 18 0.27 10.27 -5.39
N THR A 19 -0.88 10.32 -4.72
CA THR A 19 -1.69 11.53 -4.68
C THR A 19 -1.26 12.50 -3.58
N GLY A 20 -0.46 12.04 -2.62
CA GLY A 20 -0.07 12.85 -1.47
C GLY A 20 -1.15 13.02 -0.43
N GLU A 21 -2.26 12.31 -0.57
CA GLU A 21 -3.41 12.45 0.34
C GLU A 21 -3.45 11.41 1.45
N TYR A 22 -2.57 10.43 1.40
CA TYR A 22 -2.57 9.35 2.38
C TYR A 22 -1.71 9.69 3.59
N SER A 23 -2.18 9.32 4.78
CA SER A 23 -1.42 9.51 6.01
C SER A 23 -0.32 8.46 6.11
N GLU A 24 0.67 8.72 6.99
CA GLU A 24 1.74 7.75 7.23
C GLU A 24 1.20 6.38 7.67
N LYS A 25 0.15 6.41 8.47
CA LYS A 25 -0.49 5.18 8.96
C LYS A 25 -1.05 4.37 7.80
N GLU A 26 -1.73 5.04 6.88
CA GLU A 26 -2.31 4.37 5.72
C GLU A 26 -1.23 3.81 4.81
N VAL A 27 -0.18 4.58 4.58
CA VAL A 27 0.96 4.14 3.77
C VAL A 27 1.60 2.90 4.38
N ARG A 28 1.79 2.91 5.69
CA ARG A 28 2.37 1.76 6.40
C ARG A 28 1.49 0.52 6.28
N GLN A 29 0.18 0.70 6.47
CA GLN A 29 -0.75 -0.42 6.36
C GLN A 29 -0.75 -1.03 4.95
N ALA A 30 -0.70 -0.18 3.94
CA ALA A 30 -0.63 -0.65 2.57
C ALA A 30 0.64 -1.45 2.32
N LYS A 31 1.78 -0.98 2.81
CA LYS A 31 3.05 -1.68 2.68
C LYS A 31 3.02 -3.03 3.37
N GLU A 32 2.48 -3.08 4.59
CA GLU A 32 2.38 -4.34 5.32
C GLU A 32 1.54 -5.36 4.57
N GLU A 33 0.43 -4.92 3.98
CA GLU A 33 -0.42 -5.81 3.22
C GLU A 33 0.29 -6.31 1.95
N LEU A 34 1.04 -5.44 1.29
CA LEU A 34 1.82 -5.82 0.11
C LEU A 34 2.88 -6.87 0.45
N TYR A 35 3.58 -6.69 1.56
CA TYR A 35 4.58 -7.67 2.01
C TYR A 35 3.92 -9.02 2.28
N ARG A 36 2.75 -9.00 2.87
CA ARG A 36 2.00 -10.23 3.14
C ARG A 36 1.64 -10.95 1.86
N ARG A 37 1.40 -10.21 0.78
CA ARG A 37 1.08 -10.76 -0.53
C ARG A 37 2.30 -11.20 -1.32
N GLY A 38 3.50 -10.94 -0.80
CA GLY A 38 4.75 -11.31 -1.45
C GLY A 38 5.37 -10.21 -2.29
N VAL A 39 4.87 -8.99 -2.18
CA VAL A 39 5.44 -7.83 -2.88
C VAL A 39 6.53 -7.25 -2.00
N ASP A 40 7.76 -7.15 -2.52
CA ASP A 40 8.87 -6.64 -1.71
C ASP A 40 9.13 -5.15 -1.96
N ASP A 41 10.08 -4.59 -1.20
CA ASP A 41 10.42 -3.17 -1.28
C ASP A 41 10.84 -2.71 -2.66
N LYS A 42 11.39 -3.60 -3.45
CA LYS A 42 11.88 -3.24 -4.78
C LYS A 42 10.74 -2.90 -5.73
N VAL A 43 9.57 -3.45 -5.47
CA VAL A 43 8.39 -3.20 -6.29
C VAL A 43 7.67 -1.93 -5.80
N ILE A 44 7.71 -1.70 -4.50
CA ILE A 44 7.13 -0.52 -3.90
C ILE A 44 8.05 0.68 -4.13
#